data_ee7382133e6a223ed44fa8e5dc3784db
#
_entry.id   ee7382133e6a223ed44fa8e5dc3784db
#
_cell.length_a   1.000
_cell.length_b   1.000
_cell.length_c   1.000
_cell.angle_alpha   90.00
_cell.angle_beta   90.00
_cell.angle_gamma   90.00
#
_symmetry.space_group_name_H-M   'P 1'
#
loop_
_entity.id
_entity.type
_entity.pdbx_description
1 polymer ?
#
loop_
_entity_poly.entity_id
_entity_poly.type
_entity_poly.pdbx_seq_one_letter_code
_entity_poly.pdbx_strand_id
1 'polypeptide(L)'
;MALMPDSPRPILSSLSRRQFLATVGALILGAGVSVFPTPATAFNPQRLRQSMQQQYGASGLAVLEAWFELLERLRRQDIQTQLRNVNDFFNRRIRWVEDIHNWGQEDFWATPLETMGQGQGDCEDYSIAKYVSLRQLDVPGERLRMIYVRARIGRSQITQAHMVLGYYSTPSAEPLVLDNIAPSISPASQRTDLDPVFSFNSEGLWAGGSSESRADPLARLSRWRSVVERMQSQGFI
;
A
#
# COMPACT_ATOMS: atom_id res chain seq x y z
N MET A 1 -37.36 16.30 75.82
CA MET A 1 -36.17 17.12 75.77
C MET A 1 -35.01 16.24 76.25
N ALA A 2 -34.39 15.45 75.40
CA ALA A 2 -33.35 14.50 75.76
C ALA A 2 -32.07 14.88 74.94
N LEU A 3 -31.02 15.14 75.69
CA LEU A 3 -29.69 15.50 75.21
C LEU A 3 -29.02 14.24 74.66
N MET A 4 -28.51 14.32 73.44
CA MET A 4 -27.61 13.31 72.79
C MET A 4 -26.15 13.56 73.22
N PRO A 5 -25.40 12.51 73.53
CA PRO A 5 -24.00 12.63 73.91
C PRO A 5 -23.09 12.78 72.71
N ASP A 6 -22.04 13.57 72.95
CA ASP A 6 -20.94 13.95 71.99
C ASP A 6 -20.10 12.74 71.63
N SER A 7 -19.78 12.59 70.32
CA SER A 7 -18.87 11.58 69.74
C SER A 7 -17.43 12.09 69.74
N PRO A 8 -16.44 11.32 70.11
CA PRO A 8 -15.02 11.75 70.07
C PRO A 8 -14.48 11.77 68.65
N ARG A 9 -13.77 12.86 68.28
CA ARG A 9 -13.06 13.03 67.02
C ARG A 9 -11.77 12.20 67.00
N PRO A 10 -11.41 11.52 65.93
CA PRO A 10 -10.12 10.83 65.85
C PRO A 10 -8.97 11.85 65.67
N ILE A 11 -7.95 11.65 66.48
CA ILE A 11 -6.67 12.41 66.41
C ILE A 11 -5.88 11.87 65.20
N LEU A 12 -5.77 12.65 64.13
CA LEU A 12 -4.86 12.39 63.03
C LEU A 12 -3.43 12.77 63.47
N SER A 13 -2.60 11.76 63.77
CA SER A 13 -1.18 11.92 63.97
C SER A 13 -0.51 12.33 62.66
N SER A 14 0.16 13.50 62.68
CA SER A 14 0.90 14.03 61.55
C SER A 14 2.13 13.17 61.22
N LEU A 15 2.09 12.40 60.17
CA LEU A 15 3.28 11.74 59.60
C LEU A 15 4.23 12.79 59.02
N SER A 16 5.51 12.72 59.40
CA SER A 16 6.52 13.66 58.97
C SER A 16 6.78 13.53 57.47
N ARG A 17 7.15 14.66 56.80
CA ARG A 17 7.47 14.75 55.35
C ARG A 17 8.51 13.73 54.90
N ARG A 18 9.35 13.22 55.79
CA ARG A 18 10.36 12.20 55.49
C ARG A 18 9.82 10.80 55.35
N GLN A 19 8.71 10.46 56.00
CA GLN A 19 8.06 9.15 55.90
C GLN A 19 7.16 9.07 54.67
N PHE A 20 6.64 10.21 54.16
CA PHE A 20 5.85 10.24 52.95
C PHE A 20 6.69 10.02 51.67
N LEU A 21 7.98 10.44 51.69
CA LEU A 21 8.87 10.22 50.56
C LEU A 21 9.46 8.81 50.49
N ALA A 22 9.44 8.05 51.57
CA ALA A 22 9.92 6.66 51.59
C ALA A 22 8.88 5.65 51.07
N THR A 23 7.60 6.00 51.14
CA THR A 23 6.49 5.09 50.71
C THR A 23 6.09 5.30 49.25
N VAL A 24 6.45 6.39 48.61
CA VAL A 24 6.20 6.66 47.16
C VAL A 24 7.31 6.10 46.25
N GLY A 25 8.48 5.78 46.83
CA GLY A 25 9.62 5.23 46.08
C GLY A 25 9.57 3.73 45.76
N ALA A 26 8.60 2.97 46.31
CA ALA A 26 8.56 1.52 46.17
C ALA A 26 7.45 0.96 45.25
N LEU A 27 6.72 1.82 44.55
CA LEU A 27 5.60 1.40 43.65
C LEU A 27 5.77 1.81 42.20
N ILE A 28 6.99 2.18 41.75
CA ILE A 28 7.34 2.42 40.34
C ILE A 28 8.37 1.37 39.88
N LEU A 29 8.15 0.12 40.24
CA LEU A 29 8.88 -1.00 39.66
C LEU A 29 7.83 -2.03 39.23
N GLY A 30 7.37 -1.95 37.94
CA GLY A 30 6.65 -3.06 37.40
C GLY A 30 5.48 -2.78 36.46
N ALA A 31 5.57 -1.77 35.63
CA ALA A 31 4.80 -1.79 34.38
C ALA A 31 5.70 -1.27 33.25
N GLY A 32 6.76 -2.04 33.00
CA GLY A 32 7.43 -1.97 31.72
C GLY A 32 6.40 -2.42 30.67
N VAL A 33 5.74 -1.45 30.04
CA VAL A 33 5.10 -1.70 28.75
C VAL A 33 6.24 -2.07 27.83
N SER A 34 6.50 -3.38 27.70
CA SER A 34 7.31 -3.92 26.62
C SER A 34 6.53 -3.59 25.35
N VAL A 35 6.80 -2.42 24.79
CA VAL A 35 6.49 -2.14 23.39
C VAL A 35 7.42 -3.08 22.63
N PHE A 36 6.95 -4.31 22.41
CA PHE A 36 7.56 -5.16 21.39
C PHE A 36 7.38 -4.37 20.11
N PRO A 37 8.48 -3.96 19.42
CA PRO A 37 8.34 -3.46 18.08
C PRO A 37 7.63 -4.59 17.32
N THR A 38 6.42 -4.34 16.82
CA THR A 38 5.83 -5.21 15.81
C THR A 38 6.89 -5.28 14.72
N PRO A 39 7.41 -6.48 14.38
CA PRO A 39 8.39 -6.57 13.33
C PRO A 39 7.76 -5.92 12.11
N ALA A 40 8.38 -4.86 11.59
CA ALA A 40 8.08 -4.40 10.26
C ALA A 40 8.19 -5.66 9.40
N THR A 41 7.07 -6.08 8.80
CA THR A 41 7.03 -7.29 8.01
C THR A 41 7.88 -7.00 6.78
N ALA A 42 9.15 -7.41 6.81
CA ALA A 42 10.10 -7.19 5.75
C ALA A 42 9.74 -8.06 4.54
N PHE A 43 10.04 -7.59 3.34
CA PHE A 43 9.95 -8.37 2.11
C PHE A 43 10.54 -9.77 2.29
N ASN A 44 9.73 -10.80 2.07
CA ASN A 44 10.08 -12.20 2.31
C ASN A 44 9.90 -13.06 1.04
N PRO A 45 10.94 -13.23 0.23
CA PRO A 45 10.88 -14.01 -1.00
C PRO A 45 10.50 -15.48 -0.79
N GLN A 46 10.88 -16.08 0.34
CA GLN A 46 10.54 -17.47 0.62
C GLN A 46 9.04 -17.63 0.89
N ARG A 47 8.45 -16.73 1.65
CA ARG A 47 7.02 -16.73 1.92
C ARG A 47 6.21 -16.52 0.63
N LEU A 48 6.67 -15.61 -0.25
CA LEU A 48 6.07 -15.39 -1.56
C LEU A 48 6.09 -16.66 -2.41
N ARG A 49 7.25 -17.39 -2.45
CA ARG A 49 7.37 -18.67 -3.17
C ARG A 49 6.41 -19.73 -2.62
N GLN A 50 6.34 -19.86 -1.32
CA GLN A 50 5.43 -20.82 -0.67
C GLN A 50 3.97 -20.50 -0.99
N SER A 51 3.56 -19.25 -0.83
CA SER A 51 2.20 -18.81 -1.14
C SER A 51 1.87 -19.02 -2.62
N MET A 52 2.78 -18.66 -3.51
CA MET A 52 2.61 -18.85 -4.96
C MET A 52 2.47 -20.32 -5.33
N GLN A 53 3.37 -21.16 -4.80
CA GLN A 53 3.34 -22.60 -5.09
C GLN A 53 2.06 -23.26 -4.56
N GLN A 54 1.60 -22.87 -3.38
CA GLN A 54 0.37 -23.41 -2.77
C GLN A 54 -0.89 -23.02 -3.52
N GLN A 55 -0.97 -21.78 -3.98
CA GLN A 55 -2.20 -21.22 -4.56
C GLN A 55 -2.25 -21.40 -6.09
N TYR A 56 -1.11 -21.30 -6.77
CA TYR A 56 -1.04 -21.21 -8.25
C TYR A 56 -0.10 -22.26 -8.88
N GLY A 57 0.54 -23.10 -8.06
CA GLY A 57 1.38 -24.19 -8.54
C GLY A 57 2.64 -23.73 -9.28
N ALA A 58 3.16 -24.63 -10.11
CA ALA A 58 4.43 -24.42 -10.81
C ALA A 58 4.37 -23.29 -11.86
N SER A 59 3.23 -23.07 -12.50
CA SER A 59 3.06 -22.01 -13.51
C SER A 59 3.15 -20.62 -12.89
N GLY A 60 2.47 -20.39 -11.76
CA GLY A 60 2.57 -19.15 -11.00
C GLY A 60 3.99 -18.93 -10.46
N LEU A 61 4.60 -20.00 -9.93
CA LEU A 61 5.97 -19.92 -9.42
C LEU A 61 6.96 -19.49 -10.51
N ALA A 62 6.83 -20.00 -11.74
CA ALA A 62 7.68 -19.57 -12.84
C ALA A 62 7.57 -18.07 -13.16
N VAL A 63 6.38 -17.50 -13.06
CA VAL A 63 6.18 -16.04 -13.25
C VAL A 63 6.80 -15.25 -12.09
N LEU A 64 6.65 -15.73 -10.86
CA LEU A 64 7.24 -15.11 -9.67
C LEU A 64 8.78 -15.11 -9.75
N GLU A 65 9.40 -16.23 -10.15
CA GLU A 65 10.86 -16.29 -10.31
C GLU A 65 11.34 -15.33 -11.42
N ALA A 66 10.64 -15.26 -12.54
CA ALA A 66 10.95 -14.29 -13.59
C ALA A 66 10.81 -12.83 -13.10
N TRP A 67 9.90 -12.55 -12.17
CA TRP A 67 9.77 -11.25 -11.53
C TRP A 67 10.95 -10.98 -10.57
N PHE A 68 11.39 -11.96 -9.78
CA PHE A 68 12.58 -11.81 -8.94
C PHE A 68 13.84 -11.54 -9.78
N GLU A 69 14.04 -12.29 -10.87
CA GLU A 69 15.13 -12.05 -11.82
C GLU A 69 15.08 -10.65 -12.43
N LEU A 70 13.87 -10.16 -12.76
CA LEU A 70 13.67 -8.80 -13.22
C LEU A 70 14.15 -7.78 -12.18
N LEU A 71 13.67 -7.90 -10.94
CA LEU A 71 14.05 -6.98 -9.87
C LEU A 71 15.56 -6.97 -9.63
N GLU A 72 16.19 -8.14 -9.58
CA GLU A 72 17.63 -8.24 -9.38
C GLU A 72 18.42 -7.56 -10.50
N ARG A 73 18.02 -7.79 -11.75
CA ARG A 73 18.65 -7.15 -12.92
C ARG A 73 18.48 -5.65 -12.95
N LEU A 74 17.33 -5.13 -12.45
CA LEU A 74 16.98 -3.73 -12.50
C LEU A 74 17.50 -2.92 -11.31
N ARG A 75 17.89 -3.53 -10.22
CA ARG A 75 18.27 -2.87 -8.96
C ARG A 75 19.33 -1.77 -9.11
N ARG A 76 20.23 -1.91 -10.08
CA ARG A 76 21.31 -0.95 -10.36
C ARG A 76 21.12 -0.15 -11.66
N GLN A 77 19.94 -0.26 -12.28
CA GLN A 77 19.65 0.45 -13.51
C GLN A 77 19.07 1.85 -13.23
N ASP A 78 19.19 2.73 -14.22
CA ASP A 78 18.57 4.04 -14.17
C ASP A 78 17.03 3.93 -14.14
N ILE A 79 16.39 4.99 -13.64
CA ILE A 79 14.94 4.99 -13.44
C ILE A 79 14.16 4.77 -14.74
N GLN A 80 14.63 5.31 -15.89
CA GLN A 80 13.93 5.15 -17.17
C GLN A 80 13.93 3.67 -17.61
N THR A 81 15.05 2.98 -17.36
CA THR A 81 15.19 1.55 -17.61
C THR A 81 14.31 0.73 -16.67
N GLN A 82 14.24 1.10 -15.37
CA GLN A 82 13.35 0.46 -14.41
C GLN A 82 11.89 0.60 -14.84
N LEU A 83 11.43 1.82 -15.13
CA LEU A 83 10.05 2.10 -15.52
C LEU A 83 9.65 1.28 -16.77
N ARG A 84 10.47 1.32 -17.83
CA ARG A 84 10.19 0.58 -19.08
C ARG A 84 10.10 -0.92 -18.84
N ASN A 85 11.08 -1.51 -18.18
CA ASN A 85 11.12 -2.96 -18.00
C ASN A 85 10.02 -3.47 -17.06
N VAL A 86 9.68 -2.73 -16.02
CA VAL A 86 8.55 -3.09 -15.14
C VAL A 86 7.23 -2.99 -15.90
N ASN A 87 7.01 -1.90 -16.65
CA ASN A 87 5.82 -1.73 -17.49
C ASN A 87 5.67 -2.88 -18.49
N ASP A 88 6.74 -3.17 -19.24
CA ASP A 88 6.77 -4.23 -20.25
C ASP A 88 6.56 -5.61 -19.66
N PHE A 89 7.10 -5.89 -18.47
CA PHE A 89 6.97 -7.18 -17.82
C PHE A 89 5.50 -7.54 -17.59
N PHE A 90 4.74 -6.65 -16.99
CA PHE A 90 3.31 -6.89 -16.73
C PHE A 90 2.49 -6.81 -18.02
N ASN A 91 2.69 -5.80 -18.86
CA ASN A 91 1.91 -5.64 -20.08
C ASN A 91 2.03 -6.83 -21.06
N ARG A 92 3.15 -7.58 -21.01
CA ARG A 92 3.35 -8.75 -21.89
C ARG A 92 2.95 -10.08 -21.25
N ARG A 93 2.92 -10.16 -19.91
CA ARG A 93 2.70 -11.43 -19.22
C ARG A 93 1.29 -11.59 -18.67
N ILE A 94 0.66 -10.48 -18.33
CA ILE A 94 -0.69 -10.50 -17.78
C ILE A 94 -1.68 -10.29 -18.92
N ARG A 95 -2.67 -11.16 -19.00
CA ARG A 95 -3.78 -11.00 -19.93
C ARG A 95 -4.85 -10.12 -19.30
N TRP A 96 -5.32 -9.13 -20.04
CA TRP A 96 -6.43 -8.29 -19.57
C TRP A 96 -7.73 -9.09 -19.50
N VAL A 97 -8.35 -9.12 -18.33
CA VAL A 97 -9.63 -9.78 -18.06
C VAL A 97 -10.36 -8.99 -16.98
N GLU A 98 -11.61 -8.68 -17.20
CA GLU A 98 -12.46 -8.03 -16.19
C GLU A 98 -12.61 -8.89 -14.94
N ASP A 99 -12.69 -8.26 -13.79
CA ASP A 99 -12.76 -8.90 -12.48
C ASP A 99 -13.91 -9.89 -12.34
N ILE A 100 -15.06 -9.57 -12.90
CA ILE A 100 -16.22 -10.48 -12.86
C ILE A 100 -15.92 -11.84 -13.51
N HIS A 101 -15.07 -11.86 -14.53
CA HIS A 101 -14.66 -13.09 -15.21
C HIS A 101 -13.44 -13.74 -14.57
N ASN A 102 -12.58 -12.96 -13.93
CA ASN A 102 -11.37 -13.44 -13.30
C ASN A 102 -11.61 -13.94 -11.86
N TRP A 103 -12.43 -13.22 -11.11
CA TRP A 103 -12.63 -13.42 -9.67
C TRP A 103 -14.07 -13.76 -9.28
N GLY A 104 -15.03 -13.65 -10.22
CA GLY A 104 -16.46 -13.80 -9.93
C GLY A 104 -17.03 -12.67 -9.06
N GLN A 105 -16.33 -11.56 -8.98
CA GLN A 105 -16.69 -10.37 -8.21
C GLN A 105 -16.50 -9.14 -9.09
N GLU A 106 -17.26 -8.09 -8.87
CA GLU A 106 -16.99 -6.78 -9.47
C GLU A 106 -15.93 -6.03 -8.68
N ASP A 107 -14.94 -5.42 -9.35
CA ASP A 107 -13.99 -4.46 -8.79
C ASP A 107 -13.15 -5.06 -7.62
N PHE A 108 -12.46 -6.19 -7.90
CA PHE A 108 -11.54 -6.88 -6.98
C PHE A 108 -10.10 -6.49 -7.27
N TRP A 109 -9.48 -5.73 -6.39
CA TRP A 109 -8.07 -5.33 -6.56
C TRP A 109 -7.13 -6.43 -6.09
N ALA A 110 -6.46 -7.09 -7.03
CA ALA A 110 -5.53 -8.17 -6.72
C ALA A 110 -4.17 -7.66 -6.19
N THR A 111 -3.52 -8.49 -5.39
CA THR A 111 -2.12 -8.28 -5.04
C THR A 111 -1.21 -8.67 -6.21
N PRO A 112 0.05 -8.21 -6.25
CA PRO A 112 0.98 -8.65 -7.31
C PRO A 112 1.15 -10.17 -7.37
N LEU A 113 1.06 -10.88 -6.23
CA LEU A 113 1.13 -12.34 -6.21
C LEU A 113 -0.09 -12.96 -6.90
N GLU A 114 -1.27 -12.46 -6.60
CA GLU A 114 -2.53 -12.91 -7.20
C GLU A 114 -2.56 -12.63 -8.70
N THR A 115 -2.19 -11.42 -9.11
CA THR A 115 -2.09 -11.03 -10.52
C THR A 115 -1.12 -11.92 -11.30
N MET A 116 0.09 -12.16 -10.77
CA MET A 116 1.08 -13.04 -11.39
C MET A 116 0.64 -14.50 -11.38
N GLY A 117 0.01 -14.93 -10.30
CA GLY A 117 -0.46 -16.31 -10.14
C GLY A 117 -1.59 -16.67 -11.11
N GLN A 118 -2.56 -15.77 -11.29
CA GLN A 118 -3.63 -15.90 -12.26
C GLN A 118 -3.16 -15.69 -13.71
N GLY A 119 -2.08 -14.91 -13.92
CA GLY A 119 -1.66 -14.47 -15.23
C GLY A 119 -2.69 -13.58 -15.95
N GLN A 120 -3.64 -13.05 -15.20
CA GLN A 120 -4.76 -12.23 -15.66
C GLN A 120 -5.04 -11.13 -14.66
N GLY A 121 -5.64 -10.03 -15.12
CA GLY A 121 -6.05 -8.91 -14.29
C GLY A 121 -6.56 -7.75 -15.14
N ASP A 122 -7.09 -6.73 -14.49
CA ASP A 122 -7.52 -5.51 -15.14
C ASP A 122 -6.67 -4.28 -14.75
N CYS A 123 -7.15 -3.08 -14.97
CA CYS A 123 -6.30 -1.87 -14.91
C CYS A 123 -5.68 -1.61 -13.53
N GLU A 124 -6.40 -1.86 -12.45
CA GLU A 124 -5.88 -1.71 -11.09
C GLU A 124 -4.82 -2.75 -10.74
N ASP A 125 -5.00 -4.00 -11.18
CA ASP A 125 -4.06 -5.08 -10.97
C ASP A 125 -2.71 -4.78 -11.60
N TYR A 126 -2.71 -4.31 -12.86
CA TYR A 126 -1.50 -3.85 -13.54
C TYR A 126 -0.84 -2.68 -12.79
N SER A 127 -1.64 -1.71 -12.35
CA SER A 127 -1.14 -0.51 -11.69
C SER A 127 -0.53 -0.84 -10.32
N ILE A 128 -1.19 -1.68 -9.53
CA ILE A 128 -0.72 -2.15 -8.22
C ILE A 128 0.57 -2.98 -8.37
N ALA A 129 0.60 -3.92 -9.32
CA ALA A 129 1.75 -4.77 -9.54
C ALA A 129 2.99 -3.98 -9.99
N LYS A 130 2.81 -2.99 -10.88
CA LYS A 130 3.88 -2.05 -11.28
C LYS A 130 4.34 -1.17 -10.11
N TYR A 131 3.40 -0.62 -9.33
CA TYR A 131 3.69 0.17 -8.14
C TYR A 131 4.57 -0.61 -7.15
N VAL A 132 4.14 -1.80 -6.76
CA VAL A 132 4.88 -2.63 -5.80
C VAL A 132 6.26 -3.01 -6.35
N SER A 133 6.37 -3.35 -7.64
CA SER A 133 7.65 -3.68 -8.27
C SER A 133 8.64 -2.52 -8.23
N LEU A 134 8.20 -1.29 -8.51
CA LEU A 134 9.04 -0.11 -8.43
C LEU A 134 9.41 0.24 -6.98
N ARG A 135 8.51 0.00 -6.02
CA ARG A 135 8.83 0.12 -4.59
C ARG A 135 9.90 -0.89 -4.16
N GLN A 136 9.90 -2.12 -4.69
CA GLN A 136 10.95 -3.12 -4.45
C GLN A 136 12.28 -2.78 -5.13
N LEU A 137 12.28 -1.85 -6.06
CA LEU A 137 13.47 -1.25 -6.71
C LEU A 137 13.92 0.06 -6.04
N ASP A 138 13.46 0.31 -4.82
CA ASP A 138 13.77 1.48 -3.99
C ASP A 138 13.30 2.83 -4.58
N VAL A 139 12.34 2.81 -5.53
CA VAL A 139 11.72 4.05 -5.98
C VAL A 139 10.88 4.64 -4.84
N PRO A 140 11.14 5.89 -4.40
CA PRO A 140 10.41 6.50 -3.28
C PRO A 140 8.89 6.53 -3.52
N GLY A 141 8.10 6.23 -2.46
CA GLY A 141 6.64 6.20 -2.55
C GLY A 141 6.04 7.53 -3.00
N GLU A 142 6.59 8.63 -2.54
CA GLU A 142 6.21 10.00 -2.93
C GLU A 142 6.30 10.28 -4.45
N ARG A 143 7.08 9.47 -5.17
CA ARG A 143 7.24 9.56 -6.63
C ARG A 143 6.30 8.64 -7.41
N LEU A 144 5.48 7.86 -6.75
CA LEU A 144 4.59 6.89 -7.39
C LEU A 144 3.15 7.11 -6.91
N ARG A 145 2.21 7.22 -7.86
CA ARG A 145 0.79 7.30 -7.53
C ARG A 145 -0.02 6.44 -8.49
N MET A 146 -0.89 5.62 -7.97
CA MET A 146 -1.97 5.02 -8.73
C MET A 146 -2.99 6.11 -8.99
N ILE A 147 -3.37 6.31 -10.24
CA ILE A 147 -4.23 7.42 -10.68
C ILE A 147 -5.50 6.83 -11.27
N TYR A 148 -6.63 7.08 -10.62
CA TYR A 148 -7.94 6.77 -11.14
C TYR A 148 -8.36 7.84 -12.12
N VAL A 149 -8.69 7.44 -13.34
CA VAL A 149 -8.98 8.34 -14.46
C VAL A 149 -10.31 7.95 -15.14
N ARG A 150 -10.92 8.90 -15.81
CA ARG A 150 -11.89 8.63 -16.87
C ARG A 150 -11.12 8.56 -18.19
N ALA A 151 -11.08 7.39 -18.81
CA ALA A 151 -10.34 7.15 -20.04
C ALA A 151 -11.27 7.07 -21.24
N ARG A 152 -10.89 7.73 -22.34
CA ARG A 152 -11.53 7.53 -23.65
C ARG A 152 -10.75 6.45 -24.40
N ILE A 153 -11.38 5.31 -24.63
CA ILE A 153 -10.74 4.17 -25.28
C ILE A 153 -11.09 4.15 -26.77
N GLY A 154 -10.06 4.15 -27.61
CA GLY A 154 -10.21 4.16 -29.05
C GLY A 154 -10.80 5.49 -29.57
N ARG A 155 -11.73 5.40 -30.52
CA ARG A 155 -12.39 6.57 -31.13
C ARG A 155 -13.71 6.94 -30.47
N SER A 156 -14.08 6.28 -29.40
CA SER A 156 -15.31 6.55 -28.66
C SER A 156 -15.22 7.88 -27.90
N GLN A 157 -16.38 8.57 -27.80
CA GLN A 157 -16.53 9.71 -26.89
C GLN A 157 -16.96 9.26 -25.49
N ILE A 158 -17.27 7.98 -25.33
CA ILE A 158 -17.68 7.40 -24.04
C ILE A 158 -16.41 7.17 -23.20
N THR A 159 -16.43 7.69 -21.99
CA THR A 159 -15.35 7.47 -21.02
C THR A 159 -15.66 6.24 -20.17
N GLN A 160 -14.60 5.52 -19.80
CA GLN A 160 -14.66 4.38 -18.89
C GLN A 160 -13.78 4.66 -17.67
N ALA A 161 -14.12 4.04 -16.53
CA ALA A 161 -13.23 4.01 -15.38
C ALA A 161 -11.95 3.26 -15.76
N HIS A 162 -10.79 3.81 -15.37
CA HIS A 162 -9.49 3.22 -15.65
C HIS A 162 -8.48 3.62 -14.58
N MET A 163 -7.47 2.81 -14.38
CA MET A 163 -6.38 3.09 -13.46
C MET A 163 -5.04 2.97 -14.16
N VAL A 164 -4.17 3.95 -13.91
CA VAL A 164 -2.79 3.97 -14.41
C VAL A 164 -1.81 4.25 -13.27
N LEU A 165 -0.54 3.93 -13.47
CA LEU A 165 0.52 4.33 -12.56
C LEU A 165 1.23 5.57 -13.08
N GLY A 166 1.31 6.61 -12.27
CA GLY A 166 2.11 7.81 -12.52
C GLY A 166 3.44 7.77 -11.78
N TYR A 167 4.53 8.03 -12.49
CA TYR A 167 5.84 8.28 -11.91
C TYR A 167 6.19 9.76 -11.99
N TYR A 168 6.52 10.37 -10.85
CA TYR A 168 6.90 11.77 -10.68
C TYR A 168 8.40 11.87 -10.41
N SER A 169 9.15 12.62 -11.23
CA SER A 169 10.58 12.85 -10.99
C SER A 169 10.83 13.65 -9.70
N THR A 170 9.90 14.54 -9.36
CA THR A 170 9.72 15.20 -8.06
C THR A 170 8.22 15.20 -7.74
N PRO A 171 7.79 15.34 -6.47
CA PRO A 171 6.35 15.29 -6.10
C PRO A 171 5.45 16.28 -6.84
N SER A 172 6.00 17.38 -7.36
CA SER A 172 5.29 18.41 -8.13
C SER A 172 5.53 18.36 -9.63
N ALA A 173 6.35 17.42 -10.12
CA ALA A 173 6.61 17.28 -11.55
C ALA A 173 5.41 16.69 -12.29
N GLU A 174 5.36 16.91 -13.59
CA GLU A 174 4.46 16.18 -14.47
C GLU A 174 4.80 14.68 -14.44
N PRO A 175 3.82 13.78 -14.23
CA PRO A 175 4.10 12.37 -14.20
C PRO A 175 4.30 11.75 -15.59
N LEU A 176 5.17 10.76 -15.63
CA LEU A 176 5.19 9.76 -16.69
C LEU A 176 4.12 8.71 -16.39
N VAL A 177 3.29 8.39 -17.37
CA VAL A 177 2.17 7.47 -17.25
C VAL A 177 2.57 6.08 -17.74
N LEU A 178 2.44 5.09 -16.84
CA LEU A 178 2.59 3.66 -17.12
C LEU A 178 1.19 3.05 -17.21
N ASP A 179 0.85 2.52 -18.36
CA ASP A 179 -0.50 2.05 -18.67
C ASP A 179 -0.46 0.63 -19.25
N ASN A 180 -1.53 -0.13 -19.14
CA ASN A 180 -1.69 -1.43 -19.78
C ASN A 180 -2.34 -1.32 -21.17
N ILE A 181 -3.10 -0.25 -21.42
CA ILE A 181 -3.76 0.02 -22.72
C ILE A 181 -2.77 0.68 -23.69
N ALA A 182 -2.03 1.69 -23.22
CA ALA A 182 -1.00 2.35 -24.00
C ALA A 182 0.39 1.86 -23.55
N PRO A 183 1.07 1.00 -24.33
CA PRO A 183 2.31 0.38 -23.87
C PRO A 183 3.48 1.37 -23.76
N SER A 184 3.44 2.48 -24.49
CA SER A 184 4.47 3.52 -24.43
C SER A 184 4.29 4.41 -23.20
N ILE A 185 5.35 4.54 -22.41
CA ILE A 185 5.38 5.50 -21.30
C ILE A 185 5.51 6.91 -21.87
N SER A 186 4.60 7.80 -21.49
CA SER A 186 4.58 9.19 -21.97
C SER A 186 4.19 10.16 -20.85
N PRO A 187 4.56 11.45 -20.95
CA PRO A 187 4.09 12.48 -20.04
C PRO A 187 2.56 12.58 -20.02
N ALA A 188 1.98 12.96 -18.87
CA ALA A 188 0.54 13.08 -18.73
C ALA A 188 -0.09 14.08 -19.72
N SER A 189 0.60 15.17 -20.05
CA SER A 189 0.16 16.14 -21.07
C SER A 189 -0.05 15.55 -22.47
N GLN A 190 0.61 14.43 -22.78
CA GLN A 190 0.43 13.71 -24.04
C GLN A 190 -0.72 12.68 -23.99
N ARG A 191 -1.27 12.41 -22.80
CA ARG A 191 -2.37 11.48 -22.57
C ARG A 191 -3.69 12.25 -22.45
N THR A 192 -4.05 12.94 -23.52
CA THR A 192 -5.30 13.71 -23.61
C THR A 192 -6.56 12.87 -23.59
N ASP A 193 -6.41 11.56 -23.68
CA ASP A 193 -7.44 10.54 -23.51
C ASP A 193 -7.80 10.28 -22.04
N LEU A 194 -6.96 10.71 -21.07
CA LEU A 194 -7.12 10.48 -19.65
C LEU A 194 -7.52 11.76 -18.91
N ASP A 195 -8.60 11.67 -18.12
CA ASP A 195 -9.07 12.75 -17.24
C ASP A 195 -8.97 12.29 -15.77
N PRO A 196 -8.00 12.82 -14.98
CA PRO A 196 -7.73 12.34 -13.63
C PRO A 196 -8.82 12.76 -12.65
N VAL A 197 -9.29 11.79 -11.85
CA VAL A 197 -10.32 11.97 -10.82
C VAL A 197 -9.70 12.07 -9.43
N PHE A 198 -8.87 11.09 -9.07
CA PHE A 198 -8.06 11.10 -7.85
C PHE A 198 -6.83 10.22 -8.03
N SER A 199 -5.87 10.37 -7.14
CA SER A 199 -4.71 9.49 -7.09
C SER A 199 -4.37 9.12 -5.66
N PHE A 200 -3.66 8.00 -5.47
CA PHE A 200 -3.28 7.50 -4.16
C PHE A 200 -2.03 6.63 -4.23
N ASN A 201 -1.43 6.42 -3.06
CA ASN A 201 -0.40 5.42 -2.82
C ASN A 201 -0.49 4.95 -1.34
N SER A 202 0.55 4.40 -0.77
CA SER A 202 0.56 4.01 0.66
C SER A 202 0.66 5.20 1.62
N GLU A 203 0.99 6.40 1.13
CA GLU A 203 1.33 7.57 1.95
C GLU A 203 0.27 8.68 1.87
N GLY A 204 -0.56 8.69 0.82
CA GLY A 204 -1.53 9.76 0.64
C GLY A 204 -2.62 9.49 -0.39
N LEU A 205 -3.64 10.36 -0.33
CA LEU A 205 -4.77 10.41 -1.25
C LEU A 205 -4.95 11.84 -1.74
N TRP A 206 -4.90 12.03 -3.06
CA TRP A 206 -4.96 13.33 -3.72
C TRP A 206 -6.19 13.43 -4.62
N ALA A 207 -6.90 14.55 -4.56
CA ALA A 207 -8.03 14.82 -5.45
C ALA A 207 -7.54 15.46 -6.77
N GLY A 208 -7.99 14.95 -7.91
CA GLY A 208 -7.61 15.45 -9.23
C GLY A 208 -6.08 15.50 -9.41
N GLY A 209 -5.57 16.57 -9.98
CA GLY A 209 -4.14 16.84 -10.15
C GLY A 209 -3.45 17.51 -8.95
N SER A 210 -4.05 17.49 -7.74
CA SER A 210 -3.50 18.15 -6.56
C SER A 210 -2.13 17.61 -6.14
N SER A 211 -1.25 18.50 -5.66
CA SER A 211 0.02 18.15 -5.03
C SER A 211 -0.11 17.82 -3.54
N GLU A 212 -1.20 18.26 -2.89
CA GLU A 212 -1.43 18.07 -1.45
C GLU A 212 -2.32 16.86 -1.19
N SER A 213 -1.88 15.96 -0.30
CA SER A 213 -2.70 14.84 0.18
C SER A 213 -3.81 15.34 1.09
N ARG A 214 -5.02 14.81 0.93
CA ARG A 214 -6.21 15.21 1.68
C ARG A 214 -6.66 14.19 2.72
N ALA A 215 -6.15 12.97 2.67
CA ALA A 215 -6.59 11.90 3.56
C ALA A 215 -5.60 10.73 3.61
N ASP A 216 -5.74 9.92 4.65
CA ASP A 216 -5.14 8.59 4.73
C ASP A 216 -5.84 7.64 3.73
N PRO A 217 -5.12 7.06 2.76
CA PRO A 217 -5.68 6.16 1.75
C PRO A 217 -6.22 4.87 2.37
N LEU A 218 -5.59 4.33 3.40
CA LEU A 218 -6.03 3.10 4.07
C LEU A 218 -7.35 3.30 4.83
N ALA A 219 -7.58 4.51 5.35
CA ALA A 219 -8.84 4.83 6.02
C ALA A 219 -9.99 5.06 5.03
N ARG A 220 -9.71 5.52 3.79
CA ARG A 220 -10.71 5.95 2.82
C ARG A 220 -10.98 4.93 1.72
N LEU A 221 -9.99 4.13 1.33
CA LEU A 221 -10.08 3.18 0.23
C LEU A 221 -10.04 1.74 0.79
N SER A 222 -11.21 1.16 1.02
CA SER A 222 -11.34 -0.18 1.60
C SER A 222 -10.66 -1.26 0.73
N ARG A 223 -10.72 -1.14 -0.60
CA ARG A 223 -10.06 -2.06 -1.53
C ARG A 223 -8.53 -1.98 -1.39
N TRP A 224 -7.96 -0.77 -1.36
CA TRP A 224 -6.53 -0.60 -1.14
C TRP A 224 -6.08 -1.17 0.21
N ARG A 225 -6.83 -0.93 1.28
CA ARG A 225 -6.57 -1.53 2.58
C ARG A 225 -6.54 -3.06 2.51
N SER A 226 -7.53 -3.67 1.87
CA SER A 226 -7.57 -5.13 1.68
C SER A 226 -6.36 -5.65 0.89
N VAL A 227 -5.91 -4.95 -0.16
CA VAL A 227 -4.68 -5.28 -0.89
C VAL A 227 -3.47 -5.25 0.03
N VAL A 228 -3.31 -4.19 0.83
CA VAL A 228 -2.18 -4.03 1.76
C VAL A 228 -2.17 -5.14 2.81
N GLU A 229 -3.31 -5.46 3.41
CA GLU A 229 -3.45 -6.55 4.39
C GLU A 229 -3.06 -7.91 3.78
N ARG A 230 -3.49 -8.20 2.56
CA ARG A 230 -3.12 -9.43 1.84
C ARG A 230 -1.64 -9.44 1.47
N MET A 231 -1.08 -8.32 1.00
CA MET A 231 0.37 -8.19 0.73
C MET A 231 1.22 -8.46 1.98
N GLN A 232 0.79 -7.98 3.16
CA GLN A 232 1.45 -8.28 4.43
C GLN A 232 1.42 -9.80 4.72
N SER A 233 0.26 -10.42 4.56
CA SER A 233 0.12 -11.86 4.78
C SER A 233 0.93 -12.70 3.80
N GLN A 234 1.13 -12.22 2.57
CA GLN A 234 1.88 -12.90 1.50
C GLN A 234 3.40 -12.69 1.61
N GLY A 235 3.87 -11.64 2.28
CA GLY A 235 5.29 -11.36 2.50
C GLY A 235 5.89 -10.26 1.62
N PHE A 236 5.07 -9.36 1.06
CA PHE A 236 5.56 -8.19 0.31
C PHE A 236 6.04 -7.05 1.21
N ILE A 237 5.43 -6.90 2.38
CA ILE A 237 5.67 -5.84 3.36
C ILE A 237 5.48 -6.36 4.76
#